data_46aac1029591e5f44136006fe6e86c83
#
_entry.id   46aac1029591e5f44136006fe6e86c83
#
_cell.length_a   1.000
_cell.length_b   1.000
_cell.length_c   1.000
_cell.angle_alpha   90.00
_cell.angle_beta   90.00
_cell.angle_gamma   90.00
#
_symmetry.space_group_name_H-M   'P 1'
#
loop_
_entity.id
_entity.type
_entity.pdbx_description
1 polymer ?
#
loop_
_entity_poly.entity_id
_entity_poly.type
_entity_poly.pdbx_seq_one_letter_code
_entity_poly.pdbx_strand_id
1 'polypeptide(L)'
;MIPLKVLYISGSLGLGHVTRDIAIARELRRQIPDIDIRWLAAHPASLLLEKAGEAVVPEASEYANENISAEKSAKGTYLNLLSYLLKSKAAWEKNKKVFAKIVTSRQFDLVIGDETYEISLALREHPELKKFPFVMIFDVVG
;
A
#
# COMPACT_ATOMS: atom_id res chain seq x y z
N MET A 1 6.47 25.03 -12.46
CA MET A 1 6.61 24.42 -11.14
C MET A 1 6.58 22.90 -11.29
N ILE A 2 7.54 22.21 -10.71
CA ILE A 2 7.58 20.75 -10.76
C ILE A 2 6.55 20.20 -9.76
N PRO A 3 5.60 19.35 -10.19
CA PRO A 3 4.60 18.81 -9.28
C PRO A 3 5.23 17.90 -8.21
N LEU A 4 4.68 17.94 -7.01
CA LEU A 4 5.06 17.05 -5.92
C LEU A 4 4.56 15.63 -6.25
N LYS A 5 5.46 14.68 -6.38
CA LYS A 5 5.13 13.29 -6.74
C LYS A 5 5.01 12.43 -5.49
N VAL A 6 3.83 11.88 -5.29
CA VAL A 6 3.50 11.06 -4.12
C VAL A 6 3.10 9.67 -4.54
N LEU A 7 3.70 8.67 -3.89
CA LEU A 7 3.19 7.30 -3.92
C LEU A 7 2.34 7.09 -2.67
N TYR A 8 1.06 6.81 -2.87
CA TYR A 8 0.13 6.51 -1.79
C TYR A 8 -0.18 5.01 -1.79
N ILE A 9 0.17 4.34 -0.71
CA ILE A 9 -0.04 2.90 -0.56
C ILE A 9 -1.21 2.70 0.39
N SER A 10 -2.33 2.20 -0.15
CA SER A 10 -3.50 1.89 0.66
C SER A 10 -3.38 0.45 1.16
N GLY A 11 -3.50 0.26 2.47
CA GLY A 11 -3.44 -1.05 3.09
C GLY A 11 -4.59 -1.95 2.66
N SER A 12 -4.37 -3.25 2.76
CA SER A 12 -5.28 -4.26 2.24
C SER A 12 -6.39 -4.69 3.20
N LEU A 13 -6.46 -4.12 4.39
CA LEU A 13 -7.40 -4.50 5.42
C LEU A 13 -8.78 -3.84 5.24
N GLY A 14 -9.48 -4.23 4.18
CA GLY A 14 -10.86 -3.82 3.92
C GLY A 14 -11.01 -2.51 3.16
N LEU A 15 -12.23 -2.32 2.64
CA LEU A 15 -12.56 -1.18 1.77
C LEU A 15 -12.69 0.14 2.52
N GLY A 16 -12.85 0.10 3.85
CA GLY A 16 -12.91 1.30 4.69
C GLY A 16 -11.63 2.13 4.66
N HIS A 17 -10.47 1.50 4.62
CA HIS A 17 -9.18 2.18 4.52
C HIS A 17 -9.06 2.98 3.22
N VAL A 18 -9.40 2.38 2.09
CA VAL A 18 -9.27 3.06 0.79
C VAL A 18 -10.23 4.25 0.69
N THR A 19 -11.42 4.16 1.26
CA THR A 19 -12.36 5.28 1.31
C THR A 19 -11.80 6.45 2.10
N ARG A 20 -11.21 6.20 3.25
CA ARG A 20 -10.52 7.21 4.05
C ARG A 20 -9.34 7.79 3.29
N ASP A 21 -8.54 6.95 2.65
CA ASP A 21 -7.36 7.37 1.90
C ASP A 21 -7.73 8.28 0.72
N ILE A 22 -8.82 7.98 0.02
CA ILE A 22 -9.35 8.84 -1.05
C ILE A 22 -9.73 10.22 -0.50
N ALA A 23 -10.37 10.28 0.67
CA ALA A 23 -10.72 11.55 1.30
C ALA A 23 -9.47 12.36 1.67
N ILE A 24 -8.43 11.71 2.20
CA ILE A 24 -7.15 12.34 2.49
C ILE A 24 -6.50 12.88 1.21
N ALA A 25 -6.49 12.10 0.15
CA ALA A 25 -5.93 12.51 -1.14
C ALA A 25 -6.64 13.73 -1.73
N ARG A 26 -7.96 13.77 -1.62
CA ARG A 26 -8.76 14.92 -2.06
C ARG A 26 -8.39 16.18 -1.28
N GLU A 27 -8.22 16.07 0.03
CA GLU A 27 -7.80 17.20 0.86
C GLU A 27 -6.36 17.64 0.53
N LEU A 28 -5.46 16.70 0.28
CA LEU A 28 -4.11 17.03 -0.17
C LEU A 28 -4.12 17.82 -1.49
N ARG A 29 -4.95 17.43 -2.44
CA ARG A 29 -5.10 18.15 -3.71
C ARG A 29 -5.69 19.55 -3.52
N ARG A 30 -6.59 19.69 -2.56
CA ARG A 30 -7.17 21.00 -2.22
C ARG A 30 -6.10 21.95 -1.69
N GLN A 31 -5.18 21.45 -0.87
CA GLN A 31 -4.10 22.23 -0.28
C GLN A 31 -2.90 22.40 -1.20
N ILE A 32 -2.61 21.40 -2.02
CA ILE A 32 -1.48 21.37 -2.94
C ILE A 32 -2.00 21.03 -4.34
N PRO A 33 -2.49 22.02 -5.12
CA PRO A 33 -3.17 21.74 -6.40
C PRO A 33 -2.33 20.98 -7.43
N ASP A 34 -1.00 21.13 -7.39
CA ASP A 34 -0.10 20.48 -8.36
C ASP A 34 0.43 19.12 -7.89
N ILE A 35 -0.15 18.56 -6.83
CA ILE A 35 0.28 17.25 -6.32
C ILE A 35 -0.08 16.13 -7.30
N ASP A 36 0.89 15.27 -7.62
CA ASP A 36 0.69 14.07 -8.45
C ASP A 36 0.68 12.84 -7.54
N ILE A 37 -0.50 12.30 -7.29
CA ILE A 37 -0.69 11.13 -6.43
C ILE A 37 -0.86 9.89 -7.28
N ARG A 38 0.05 8.94 -7.13
CA ARG A 38 -0.03 7.60 -7.71
C ARG A 38 -0.29 6.59 -6.60
N TRP A 39 -1.11 5.59 -6.89
CA TRP A 39 -1.60 4.66 -5.90
C TRP A 39 -1.07 3.26 -6.09
N LEU A 40 -0.70 2.63 -4.98
CA LEU A 40 -0.43 1.21 -4.89
C LEU A 40 -1.45 0.59 -3.92
N ALA A 41 -2.27 -0.30 -4.43
CA ALA A 41 -3.26 -1.01 -3.63
C ALA A 41 -3.58 -2.35 -4.28
N ALA A 42 -3.87 -3.35 -3.46
CA ALA A 42 -4.32 -4.64 -3.95
C ALA A 42 -5.79 -4.61 -4.36
N HIS A 43 -6.19 -5.52 -5.23
CA HIS A 43 -7.61 -5.73 -5.54
C HIS A 43 -8.34 -6.23 -4.27
N PRO A 44 -9.55 -5.80 -3.92
CA PRO A 44 -10.45 -4.93 -4.70
C PRO A 44 -10.28 -3.42 -4.45
N ALA A 45 -9.42 -2.99 -3.55
CA ALA A 45 -9.20 -1.56 -3.27
C ALA A 45 -8.74 -0.81 -4.52
N SER A 46 -7.87 -1.41 -5.34
CA SER A 46 -7.43 -0.83 -6.61
C SER A 46 -8.60 -0.51 -7.55
N LEU A 47 -9.62 -1.35 -7.57
CA LEU A 47 -10.81 -1.13 -8.39
C LEU A 47 -11.61 0.10 -7.92
N LEU A 48 -11.74 0.28 -6.61
CA LEU A 48 -12.41 1.48 -6.06
C LEU A 48 -11.64 2.75 -6.39
N LEU A 49 -10.33 2.71 -6.32
CA LEU A 49 -9.47 3.83 -6.70
C LEU A 49 -9.67 4.19 -8.18
N GLU A 50 -9.66 3.21 -9.07
CA GLU A 50 -9.89 3.43 -10.50
C GLU A 50 -11.27 4.02 -10.77
N LYS A 51 -12.31 3.52 -10.10
CA LYS A 51 -13.67 4.06 -10.20
C LYS A 51 -13.79 5.48 -9.68
N ALA A 52 -12.95 5.85 -8.72
CA ALA A 52 -12.89 7.22 -8.19
C ALA A 52 -12.07 8.17 -9.08
N GLY A 53 -11.53 7.68 -10.19
CA GLY A 53 -10.69 8.46 -11.10
C GLY A 53 -9.24 8.60 -10.67
N GLU A 54 -8.80 7.78 -9.72
CA GLU A 54 -7.43 7.80 -9.21
C GLU A 54 -6.47 7.02 -10.12
N ALA A 55 -5.22 7.47 -10.19
CA ALA A 55 -4.18 6.83 -10.99
C ALA A 55 -3.49 5.72 -10.20
N VAL A 56 -3.79 4.47 -10.53
CA VAL A 56 -3.18 3.29 -9.91
C VAL A 56 -1.95 2.87 -10.73
N VAL A 57 -0.84 2.59 -10.05
CA VAL A 57 0.37 2.13 -10.73
C VAL A 57 0.18 0.73 -11.33
N PRO A 58 0.80 0.43 -12.49
CA PRO A 58 0.64 -0.89 -13.14
C PRO A 58 1.04 -2.05 -12.24
N GLU A 59 2.03 -1.88 -11.40
CA GLU A 59 2.55 -2.89 -10.49
C GLU A 59 1.54 -3.30 -9.41
N ALA A 60 0.43 -2.57 -9.26
CA ALA A 60 -0.64 -2.92 -8.32
C ALA A 60 -1.25 -4.30 -8.60
N SER A 61 -1.22 -4.77 -9.85
CA SER A 61 -1.66 -6.12 -10.20
C SER A 61 -0.84 -7.23 -9.53
N GLU A 62 0.39 -6.94 -9.16
CA GLU A 62 1.29 -7.86 -8.48
C GLU A 62 1.25 -7.71 -6.94
N TYR A 63 0.56 -6.68 -6.43
CA TYR A 63 0.46 -6.40 -5.01
C TYR A 63 -0.56 -7.32 -4.35
N ALA A 64 -0.13 -8.08 -3.35
CA ALA A 64 -0.95 -9.11 -2.73
C ALA A 64 -1.91 -8.53 -1.69
N ASN A 65 -3.13 -9.08 -1.66
CA ASN A 65 -4.14 -8.76 -0.66
C ASN A 65 -4.09 -9.77 0.49
N GLU A 66 -3.71 -9.32 1.68
CA GLU A 66 -3.64 -10.16 2.89
C GLU A 66 -5.00 -10.70 3.32
N ASN A 67 -6.08 -9.97 3.09
CA ASN A 67 -7.43 -10.38 3.49
C ASN A 67 -7.88 -11.67 2.80
N ILE A 68 -7.54 -11.86 1.53
CA ILE A 68 -7.89 -13.08 0.81
C ILE A 68 -7.24 -14.30 1.47
N SER A 69 -6.01 -14.15 1.94
CA SER A 69 -5.31 -15.22 2.67
C SER A 69 -5.93 -15.49 4.03
N ALA A 70 -6.35 -14.45 4.75
CA ALA A 70 -7.03 -14.56 6.04
C ALA A 70 -8.39 -15.26 5.90
N GLU A 71 -9.21 -14.88 4.93
CA GLU A 71 -10.51 -15.48 4.66
C GLU A 71 -10.40 -16.97 4.29
N LYS A 72 -9.42 -17.32 3.45
CA LYS A 72 -9.17 -18.70 3.06
C LYS A 72 -8.68 -19.57 4.23
N SER A 73 -8.00 -18.97 5.19
CA SER A 73 -7.44 -19.67 6.35
C SER A 73 -8.41 -19.77 7.52
N ALA A 74 -9.45 -18.95 7.58
CA ALA A 74 -10.44 -18.92 8.65
C ALA A 74 -11.37 -20.15 8.68
N LYS A 75 -11.28 -21.05 7.71
CA LYS A 75 -12.18 -22.19 7.56
C LYS A 75 -11.66 -23.52 8.13
N GLY A 76 -10.77 -23.53 9.16
CA GLY A 76 -10.27 -24.81 9.67
C GLY A 76 -9.32 -24.79 10.87
N THR A 77 -8.66 -25.90 11.11
CA THR A 77 -7.87 -26.30 12.28
C THR A 77 -6.44 -25.71 12.31
N TYR A 78 -5.63 -26.08 13.33
CA TYR A 78 -4.24 -25.69 13.56
C TYR A 78 -3.32 -25.71 12.32
N LEU A 79 -3.52 -26.65 11.41
CA LEU A 79 -2.77 -26.75 10.14
C LEU A 79 -3.00 -25.52 9.27
N ASN A 80 -4.15 -24.87 9.40
CA ASN A 80 -4.49 -23.67 8.64
C ASN A 80 -3.81 -22.42 9.20
N LEU A 81 -3.53 -22.38 10.50
CA LEU A 81 -2.77 -21.25 11.09
C LEU A 81 -1.34 -21.21 10.54
N LEU A 82 -0.66 -22.37 10.50
CA LEU A 82 0.70 -22.43 9.93
C LEU A 82 0.69 -22.07 8.44
N SER A 83 -0.29 -22.60 7.69
CA SER A 83 -0.47 -22.24 6.27
C SER A 83 -0.75 -20.75 6.10
N TYR A 84 -1.57 -20.16 6.95
CA TYR A 84 -1.83 -18.71 6.96
C TYR A 84 -0.56 -17.90 7.20
N LEU A 85 0.22 -18.25 8.21
CA LEU A 85 1.47 -17.55 8.52
C LEU A 85 2.48 -17.63 7.38
N LEU A 86 2.61 -18.79 6.74
CA LEU A 86 3.51 -18.98 5.59
C LEU A 86 3.04 -18.16 4.38
N LYS A 87 1.74 -18.14 4.10
CA LYS A 87 1.15 -17.36 3.01
C LYS A 87 1.27 -15.86 3.25
N SER A 88 1.04 -15.41 4.51
CA SER A 88 1.19 -14.01 4.90
C SER A 88 2.64 -13.55 4.73
N LYS A 89 3.60 -14.37 5.13
CA LYS A 89 5.02 -14.09 4.93
C LYS A 89 5.35 -13.98 3.44
N ALA A 90 4.85 -14.90 2.62
CA ALA A 90 5.05 -14.87 1.18
C ALA A 90 4.44 -13.61 0.54
N ALA A 91 3.23 -13.21 0.98
CA ALA A 91 2.57 -12.00 0.53
C ALA A 91 3.38 -10.75 0.91
N TRP A 92 3.88 -10.68 2.12
CA TRP A 92 4.74 -9.57 2.57
C TRP A 92 6.03 -9.47 1.76
N GLU A 93 6.70 -10.58 1.53
CA GLU A 93 7.93 -10.61 0.71
C GLU A 93 7.65 -10.17 -0.72
N LYS A 94 6.53 -10.60 -1.29
CA LYS A 94 6.08 -10.16 -2.61
C LYS A 94 5.82 -8.66 -2.65
N ASN A 95 5.12 -8.12 -1.65
CA ASN A 95 4.79 -6.71 -1.54
C ASN A 95 6.04 -5.83 -1.37
N LYS A 96 7.01 -6.29 -0.60
CA LYS A 96 8.31 -5.63 -0.47
C LYS A 96 9.03 -5.53 -1.82
N LYS A 97 9.01 -6.60 -2.62
CA LYS A 97 9.63 -6.63 -3.95
C LYS A 97 8.91 -5.70 -4.93
N VAL A 98 7.58 -5.69 -4.92
CA VAL A 98 6.78 -4.78 -5.75
C VAL A 98 7.09 -3.32 -5.40
N PHE A 99 7.11 -3.00 -4.12
CA PHE A 99 7.47 -1.66 -3.64
C PHE A 99 8.88 -1.26 -4.08
N ALA A 100 9.87 -2.13 -3.88
CA ALA A 100 11.24 -1.87 -4.30
C ALA A 100 11.35 -1.59 -5.80
N LYS A 101 10.64 -2.37 -6.61
CA LYS A 101 10.56 -2.19 -8.06
C LYS A 101 10.02 -0.81 -8.44
N ILE A 102 8.96 -0.37 -7.77
CA ILE A 102 8.33 0.93 -8.04
C ILE A 102 9.27 2.08 -7.70
N VAL A 103 9.84 2.10 -6.50
CA VAL A 103 10.66 3.23 -6.02
C VAL A 103 12.05 3.27 -6.61
N THR A 104 12.52 2.18 -7.21
CA THR A 104 13.79 2.15 -7.96
C THR A 104 13.61 2.55 -9.43
N SER A 105 12.44 2.32 -10.00
CA SER A 105 12.14 2.66 -11.40
C SER A 105 11.63 4.08 -11.60
N ARG A 106 11.08 4.70 -10.56
CA ARG A 106 10.50 6.05 -10.58
C ARG A 106 10.89 6.83 -9.34
N GLN A 107 10.98 8.14 -9.48
CA GLN A 107 11.28 9.06 -8.39
C GLN A 107 9.99 9.57 -7.74
N PHE A 108 9.93 9.48 -6.40
CA PHE A 108 8.86 10.06 -5.61
C PHE A 108 9.44 11.03 -4.58
N ASP A 109 8.71 12.10 -4.30
CA ASP A 109 9.09 13.10 -3.31
C ASP A 109 8.57 12.74 -1.92
N LEU A 110 7.54 11.91 -1.85
CA LEU A 110 6.90 11.48 -0.61
C LEU A 110 6.24 10.12 -0.84
N VAL A 111 6.31 9.25 0.16
CA VAL A 111 5.53 8.01 0.20
C VAL A 111 4.65 8.03 1.43
N ILE A 112 3.35 7.80 1.23
CA ILE A 112 2.36 7.68 2.29
C ILE A 112 1.87 6.23 2.30
N GLY A 113 1.88 5.60 3.46
CA GLY A 113 1.37 4.24 3.63
C GLY A 113 0.29 4.18 4.71
N ASP A 114 -0.84 3.56 4.41
CA ASP A 114 -1.91 3.31 5.37
C ASP A 114 -1.81 1.87 5.86
N GLU A 115 -1.32 1.70 7.09
CA GLU A 115 -1.08 0.40 7.73
C GLU A 115 -0.24 -0.58 6.89
N THR A 116 0.79 -0.06 6.26
CA THR A 116 1.70 -0.85 5.40
C THR A 116 2.96 -1.24 6.17
N TYR A 117 2.83 -2.16 7.10
CA TYR A 117 3.95 -2.59 7.97
C TYR A 117 5.07 -3.26 7.19
N GLU A 118 4.74 -4.03 6.17
CA GLU A 118 5.72 -4.69 5.28
C GLU A 118 6.60 -3.68 4.54
N ILE A 119 6.05 -2.51 4.23
CA ILE A 119 6.82 -1.43 3.58
C ILE A 119 7.79 -0.81 4.57
N SER A 120 7.36 -0.59 5.82
CA SER A 120 8.26 -0.15 6.89
C SER A 120 9.42 -1.13 7.08
N LEU A 121 9.13 -2.43 7.06
CA LEU A 121 10.16 -3.47 7.15
C LEU A 121 11.12 -3.43 5.96
N ALA A 122 10.59 -3.27 4.75
CA ALA A 122 11.40 -3.16 3.54
C ALA A 122 12.40 -1.99 3.63
N LEU A 123 11.93 -0.83 4.08
CA LEU A 123 12.79 0.36 4.24
C LEU A 123 13.81 0.19 5.37
N ARG A 124 13.48 -0.58 6.38
CA ARG A 124 14.39 -0.90 7.48
C ARG A 124 15.48 -1.90 7.06
N GLU A 125 15.10 -2.92 6.30
CA GLU A 125 16.02 -3.94 5.77
C GLU A 125 16.90 -3.39 4.65
N HIS A 126 16.36 -2.46 3.84
CA HIS A 126 17.03 -1.87 2.69
C HIS A 126 16.95 -0.34 2.75
N PRO A 127 17.76 0.29 3.66
CA PRO A 127 17.74 1.76 3.83
C PRO A 127 18.06 2.54 2.55
N GLU A 128 18.77 1.92 1.62
CA GLU A 128 19.11 2.51 0.32
C GLU A 128 17.88 2.82 -0.54
N LEU A 129 16.76 2.17 -0.29
CA LEU A 129 15.50 2.44 -1.00
C LEU A 129 14.86 3.75 -0.54
N LYS A 130 15.16 4.20 0.67
CA LYS A 130 14.53 5.39 1.26
C LYS A 130 15.21 6.68 0.77
N LYS A 131 14.80 7.13 -0.41
CA LYS A 131 15.21 8.41 -1.01
C LYS A 131 14.14 9.49 -0.87
N PHE A 132 13.17 9.30 0.03
CA PHE A 132 11.98 10.10 0.24
C PHE A 132 11.57 10.04 1.71
N PRO A 133 10.87 11.05 2.23
CA PRO A 133 10.14 10.92 3.50
C PRO A 133 9.05 9.85 3.39
N PHE A 134 8.88 9.08 4.45
CA PHE A 134 7.84 8.05 4.55
C PHE A 134 6.91 8.38 5.72
N VAL A 135 5.62 8.53 5.41
CA VAL A 135 4.58 8.79 6.40
C VAL A 135 3.68 7.57 6.48
N MET A 136 3.52 7.02 7.66
CA MET A 136 2.58 5.91 7.87
C MET A 136 1.38 6.35 8.70
N ILE A 137 0.19 6.01 8.20
CA ILE A 137 -1.08 6.25 8.89
C ILE A 137 -1.45 4.99 9.65
N PHE A 138 -1.77 5.14 10.92
CA PHE A 138 -2.18 4.03 11.78
C PHE A 138 -3.58 4.26 12.34
N ASP A 139 -4.33 3.21 12.49
CA ASP A 139 -5.48 3.14 13.37
C ASP A 139 -5.04 2.52 14.70
N VAL A 140 -4.18 3.22 15.43
CA VAL A 140 -3.80 2.74 16.74
C VAL A 140 -4.90 3.09 17.73
N VAL A 141 -5.65 2.10 18.08
CA VAL A 141 -6.45 2.15 19.31
C VAL A 141 -5.56 1.57 20.40
N GLY A 142 -4.91 2.45 21.09
CA GLY A 142 -4.14 2.06 22.27
C GLY A 142 -5.06 1.55 23.37
#